data_3c14d5d68dfae233133e4417818d7e5b
#
_entry.id   3c14d5d68dfae233133e4417818d7e5b
#
_cell.length_a   1.000
_cell.length_b   1.000
_cell.length_c   1.000
_cell.angle_alpha   90.00
_cell.angle_beta   90.00
_cell.angle_gamma   90.00
#
_symmetry.space_group_name_H-M   'P 1'
#
loop_
_entity.id
_entity.type
_entity.pdbx_description
1 polymer ?
#
loop_
_entity_poly.entity_id
_entity_poly.type
_entity_poly.pdbx_seq_one_letter_code
_entity_poly.pdbx_strand_id
1 'polypeptide(L)'
;MRSVILAPVWTGTVAFEESVMVVENADGSVNPISLLHPAIEILEVKSLYSGIIYKDGIDYALDENGNLLILSGSSIPVTAYQDIYLKESIPEKSFQKHDGGYLRFSEDGFFHKAQIAVTYRHAGEWHGNIPERQGDKLSKTNAMMAAKKPLKVLFYGDSITVGGNASGFLKLPPYLPCFAELVVAEWKKQYGYEDIAMINTAVGGKNSFWAVEEAEKRMVAHSPDLMILGFGMNDGKTEPKVYRDNIRFLIEAVRSVNKDCEIILIAPMLPNKELTRFWGNQRLFLRELTELASQYPGIAVADMTTMHSELLKRKAFLDMTGNNVNHTNDYLTRVYAQVILETFK
;
A
#
# COMPACT_ATOMS: atom_id res chain seq x y z
N MET A 1 5.51 13.25 -17.24
CA MET A 1 4.37 12.29 -17.42
C MET A 1 4.65 11.11 -16.53
N ARG A 2 3.74 10.78 -15.58
CA ARG A 2 3.90 9.60 -14.69
C ARG A 2 4.07 8.33 -15.51
N SER A 3 4.80 7.36 -14.98
CA SER A 3 4.83 6.03 -15.59
C SER A 3 3.45 5.41 -15.50
N VAL A 4 3.08 4.58 -16.46
CA VAL A 4 1.79 3.85 -16.47
C VAL A 4 1.60 3.05 -15.19
N ILE A 5 2.68 2.50 -14.63
CA ILE A 5 2.67 1.71 -13.38
C ILE A 5 2.25 2.54 -12.15
N LEU A 6 2.40 3.87 -12.19
CA LEU A 6 2.00 4.80 -11.14
C LEU A 6 0.84 5.72 -11.56
N ALA A 7 0.10 5.36 -12.62
CA ALA A 7 -1.15 6.04 -12.95
C ALA A 7 -2.12 5.89 -11.77
N PRO A 8 -2.63 6.99 -11.18
CA PRO A 8 -3.46 6.90 -10.00
C PRO A 8 -4.76 6.16 -10.27
N VAL A 9 -5.16 5.29 -9.34
CA VAL A 9 -6.40 4.48 -9.46
C VAL A 9 -7.67 5.32 -9.52
N TRP A 10 -7.62 6.59 -9.13
CA TRP A 10 -8.72 7.55 -9.18
C TRP A 10 -8.73 8.42 -10.44
N THR A 11 -7.93 8.11 -11.46
CA THR A 11 -7.85 8.92 -12.69
C THR A 11 -7.85 8.07 -13.94
N GLY A 12 -8.33 8.64 -15.05
CA GLY A 12 -8.28 8.00 -16.37
C GLY A 12 -9.41 7.02 -16.60
N THR A 13 -9.32 6.29 -17.70
CA THR A 13 -10.30 5.30 -18.18
C THR A 13 -9.68 3.92 -18.39
N VAL A 14 -8.44 3.72 -17.92
CA VAL A 14 -7.72 2.44 -17.96
C VAL A 14 -7.21 2.13 -16.58
N ALA A 15 -7.68 1.02 -16.01
CA ALA A 15 -7.11 0.42 -14.81
C ALA A 15 -5.93 -0.47 -15.23
N PHE A 16 -4.75 -0.20 -14.70
CA PHE A 16 -3.52 -0.91 -15.04
C PHE A 16 -3.15 -1.93 -13.98
N GLU A 17 -3.10 -3.21 -14.38
CA GLU A 17 -2.68 -4.34 -13.54
C GLU A 17 -3.38 -4.34 -12.16
N GLU A 18 -4.70 -4.18 -12.15
CA GLU A 18 -5.48 -4.38 -10.95
C GLU A 18 -5.32 -5.81 -10.46
N SER A 19 -4.96 -5.98 -9.19
CA SER A 19 -4.78 -7.30 -8.60
C SER A 19 -6.11 -7.94 -8.22
N VAL A 20 -6.26 -9.22 -8.51
CA VAL A 20 -7.42 -10.06 -8.16
C VAL A 20 -6.92 -11.40 -7.66
N MET A 21 -7.49 -11.88 -6.57
CA MET A 21 -7.30 -13.25 -6.09
C MET A 21 -8.61 -14.04 -6.23
N VAL A 22 -8.60 -15.06 -7.10
CA VAL A 22 -9.78 -15.90 -7.30
C VAL A 22 -9.84 -16.94 -6.19
N VAL A 23 -10.90 -16.89 -5.40
CA VAL A 23 -11.13 -17.84 -4.30
C VAL A 23 -12.50 -18.48 -4.44
N GLU A 24 -12.56 -19.80 -4.26
CA GLU A 24 -13.84 -20.54 -4.23
C GLU A 24 -14.69 -20.11 -3.03
N ASN A 25 -16.00 -20.22 -3.20
CA ASN A 25 -16.94 -20.25 -2.09
C ASN A 25 -16.85 -21.58 -1.34
N ALA A 26 -17.49 -21.68 -0.17
CA ALA A 26 -17.50 -22.91 0.61
C ALA A 26 -18.14 -24.12 -0.10
N ASP A 27 -18.97 -23.89 -1.12
CA ASP A 27 -19.59 -24.90 -1.98
C ASP A 27 -18.78 -25.25 -3.23
N GLY A 28 -17.61 -24.67 -3.41
CA GLY A 28 -16.73 -24.85 -4.56
C GLY A 28 -17.06 -24.00 -5.78
N SER A 29 -18.08 -23.15 -5.71
CA SER A 29 -18.40 -22.21 -6.79
C SER A 29 -17.47 -21.01 -6.79
N VAL A 30 -17.34 -20.34 -7.96
CA VAL A 30 -16.62 -19.07 -8.10
C VAL A 30 -17.62 -18.01 -8.54
N ASN A 31 -17.71 -16.93 -7.77
CA ASN A 31 -18.58 -15.80 -8.12
C ASN A 31 -17.97 -14.96 -9.25
N PRO A 32 -18.82 -14.24 -10.04
CA PRO A 32 -18.34 -13.14 -10.87
C PRO A 32 -17.49 -12.16 -10.05
N ILE A 33 -16.34 -11.76 -10.57
CA ILE A 33 -15.37 -10.94 -9.85
C ILE A 33 -15.59 -9.49 -10.22
N SER A 34 -16.01 -8.70 -9.23
CA SER A 34 -16.13 -7.25 -9.40
C SER A 34 -14.73 -6.60 -9.39
N LEU A 35 -14.44 -5.86 -10.46
CA LEU A 35 -13.24 -5.02 -10.54
C LEU A 35 -13.51 -3.67 -9.85
N LEU A 36 -12.44 -2.88 -9.65
CA LEU A 36 -12.53 -1.55 -9.02
C LEU A 36 -13.54 -0.65 -9.74
N HIS A 37 -13.60 -0.75 -11.06
CA HIS A 37 -14.60 -0.14 -11.91
C HIS A 37 -15.22 -1.24 -12.81
N PRO A 38 -16.51 -1.17 -13.16
CA PRO A 38 -17.08 -2.07 -14.17
C PRO A 38 -16.27 -1.97 -15.46
N ALA A 39 -15.73 -3.10 -15.91
CA ALA A 39 -14.96 -3.12 -17.15
C ALA A 39 -15.86 -3.01 -18.39
N ILE A 40 -15.39 -2.31 -19.40
CA ILE A 40 -16.00 -2.26 -20.75
C ILE A 40 -15.24 -3.21 -21.67
N GLU A 41 -13.92 -3.29 -21.49
CA GLU A 41 -13.02 -4.08 -22.33
C GLU A 41 -11.86 -4.56 -21.48
N ILE A 42 -11.57 -5.84 -21.48
CA ILE A 42 -10.35 -6.39 -20.90
C ILE A 42 -9.22 -6.27 -21.93
N LEU A 43 -8.14 -5.61 -21.55
CA LEU A 43 -6.96 -5.44 -22.39
C LEU A 43 -5.95 -6.56 -22.17
N GLU A 44 -5.79 -7.00 -20.91
CA GLU A 44 -4.87 -8.08 -20.55
C GLU A 44 -5.27 -8.68 -19.19
N VAL A 45 -5.23 -10.00 -19.11
CA VAL A 45 -5.23 -10.74 -17.83
C VAL A 45 -3.97 -11.60 -17.79
N LYS A 46 -3.17 -11.46 -16.74
CA LYS A 46 -1.91 -12.22 -16.62
C LYS A 46 -1.55 -12.57 -15.18
N SER A 47 -0.71 -13.57 -15.02
CA SER A 47 0.03 -13.81 -13.78
C SER A 47 1.30 -12.96 -13.77
N LEU A 48 1.46 -12.06 -12.80
CA LEU A 48 2.71 -11.31 -12.63
C LEU A 48 3.86 -12.22 -12.23
N TYR A 49 3.57 -13.31 -11.49
CA TYR A 49 4.57 -14.26 -11.04
C TYR A 49 5.12 -15.14 -12.16
N SER A 50 4.24 -15.79 -12.94
CA SER A 50 4.66 -16.74 -13.99
C SER A 50 4.80 -16.12 -15.38
N GLY A 51 4.27 -14.90 -15.59
CA GLY A 51 4.23 -14.25 -16.90
C GLY A 51 3.19 -14.84 -17.87
N ILE A 52 2.37 -15.81 -17.42
CA ILE A 52 1.30 -16.40 -18.25
C ILE A 52 0.25 -15.32 -18.56
N ILE A 53 -0.09 -15.17 -19.85
CA ILE A 53 -1.19 -14.33 -20.31
C ILE A 53 -2.38 -15.25 -20.56
N TYR A 54 -3.50 -14.95 -19.91
CA TYR A 54 -4.75 -15.68 -20.03
C TYR A 54 -5.60 -15.16 -21.20
N LYS A 55 -6.44 -16.01 -21.77
CA LYS A 55 -7.15 -15.76 -23.04
C LYS A 55 -8.64 -15.55 -22.83
N ASP A 56 -9.15 -14.47 -23.42
CA ASP A 56 -10.60 -14.22 -23.51
C ASP A 56 -11.31 -15.36 -24.24
N GLY A 57 -12.50 -15.73 -23.75
CA GLY A 57 -13.30 -16.83 -24.29
C GLY A 57 -12.76 -18.25 -23.97
N ILE A 58 -11.58 -18.36 -23.33
CA ILE A 58 -10.97 -19.64 -22.91
C ILE A 58 -10.78 -19.66 -21.40
N ASP A 59 -10.06 -18.69 -20.86
CA ASP A 59 -9.75 -18.60 -19.44
C ASP A 59 -10.75 -17.72 -18.68
N TYR A 60 -11.23 -16.67 -19.33
CA TYR A 60 -12.16 -15.70 -18.75
C TYR A 60 -13.14 -15.15 -19.79
N ALA A 61 -14.17 -14.48 -19.31
CA ALA A 61 -15.07 -13.65 -20.08
C ALA A 61 -15.47 -12.42 -19.27
N LEU A 62 -16.06 -11.43 -19.94
CA LEU A 62 -16.66 -10.26 -19.31
C LEU A 62 -18.18 -10.44 -19.31
N ASP A 63 -18.84 -10.21 -18.16
CA ASP A 63 -20.32 -10.21 -18.11
C ASP A 63 -20.89 -8.83 -18.50
N GLU A 64 -22.22 -8.76 -18.61
CA GLU A 64 -22.94 -7.52 -18.94
C GLU A 64 -22.81 -6.40 -17.89
N ASN A 65 -22.41 -6.74 -16.67
CA ASN A 65 -22.19 -5.80 -15.57
C ASN A 65 -20.72 -5.35 -15.44
N GLY A 66 -19.85 -5.82 -16.33
CA GLY A 66 -18.42 -5.50 -16.31
C GLY A 66 -17.62 -6.27 -15.26
N ASN A 67 -18.12 -7.44 -14.82
CA ASN A 67 -17.38 -8.34 -13.93
C ASN A 67 -16.58 -9.37 -14.74
N LEU A 68 -15.45 -9.79 -14.19
CA LEU A 68 -14.65 -10.87 -14.75
C LEU A 68 -15.21 -12.24 -14.35
N LEU A 69 -15.53 -13.07 -15.33
CA LEU A 69 -15.96 -14.46 -15.15
C LEU A 69 -14.79 -15.40 -15.40
N ILE A 70 -14.59 -16.36 -14.51
CA ILE A 70 -13.64 -17.45 -14.73
C ILE A 70 -14.36 -18.61 -15.40
N LEU A 71 -13.87 -19.02 -16.56
CA LEU A 71 -14.53 -20.05 -17.38
C LEU A 71 -14.15 -21.47 -16.91
N SER A 72 -15.02 -22.43 -17.17
CA SER A 72 -14.74 -23.85 -16.91
C SER A 72 -13.52 -24.30 -17.71
N GLY A 73 -12.57 -24.95 -17.06
CA GLY A 73 -11.31 -25.37 -17.68
C GLY A 73 -10.25 -24.27 -17.82
N SER A 74 -10.51 -23.08 -17.24
CA SER A 74 -9.53 -21.98 -17.20
C SER A 74 -8.21 -22.42 -16.57
N SER A 75 -7.12 -21.83 -17.06
CA SER A 75 -5.78 -21.94 -16.45
C SER A 75 -5.48 -20.87 -15.39
N ILE A 76 -6.41 -19.94 -15.16
CA ILE A 76 -6.33 -18.96 -14.07
C ILE A 76 -6.34 -19.72 -12.73
N PRO A 77 -5.37 -19.41 -11.80
CA PRO A 77 -5.35 -20.08 -10.52
C PRO A 77 -6.60 -19.74 -9.71
N VAL A 78 -7.30 -20.77 -9.26
CA VAL A 78 -8.41 -20.66 -8.32
C VAL A 78 -7.97 -21.26 -7.00
N THR A 79 -8.01 -20.47 -5.94
CA THR A 79 -7.61 -20.90 -4.59
C THR A 79 -8.82 -21.53 -3.90
N ALA A 80 -8.66 -22.74 -3.39
CA ALA A 80 -9.72 -23.42 -2.66
C ALA A 80 -10.11 -22.67 -1.37
N TYR A 81 -11.41 -22.67 -1.04
CA TYR A 81 -11.92 -22.01 0.16
C TYR A 81 -11.15 -22.42 1.42
N GLN A 82 -10.94 -23.74 1.60
CA GLN A 82 -10.23 -24.27 2.77
C GLN A 82 -8.74 -23.92 2.81
N ASP A 83 -8.17 -23.42 1.74
CA ASP A 83 -6.78 -22.96 1.74
C ASP A 83 -6.64 -21.55 2.35
N ILE A 84 -7.72 -20.79 2.41
CA ILE A 84 -7.78 -19.44 3.00
C ILE A 84 -8.46 -19.48 4.36
N TYR A 85 -9.62 -20.15 4.46
CA TYR A 85 -10.48 -20.21 5.64
C TYR A 85 -10.28 -21.57 6.33
N LEU A 86 -9.41 -21.59 7.33
CA LEU A 86 -8.97 -22.82 7.99
C LEU A 86 -9.88 -23.14 9.19
N LYS A 87 -10.23 -24.41 9.36
CA LYS A 87 -10.97 -24.89 10.55
C LYS A 87 -10.08 -24.97 11.77
N GLU A 88 -8.82 -25.31 11.59
CA GLU A 88 -7.82 -25.51 12.65
C GLU A 88 -6.64 -24.56 12.48
N SER A 89 -5.98 -24.24 13.59
CA SER A 89 -4.77 -23.42 13.58
C SER A 89 -3.60 -24.18 12.95
N ILE A 90 -2.89 -23.50 12.06
CA ILE A 90 -1.58 -23.95 11.59
C ILE A 90 -0.55 -23.02 12.23
N PRO A 91 0.37 -23.53 13.07
CA PRO A 91 1.38 -22.71 13.74
C PRO A 91 2.15 -21.85 12.74
N GLU A 92 2.35 -20.56 13.05
CA GLU A 92 3.05 -19.55 12.25
C GLU A 92 2.46 -19.29 10.84
N LYS A 93 1.38 -20.00 10.45
CA LYS A 93 0.74 -19.89 9.13
C LYS A 93 -0.76 -19.55 9.22
N SER A 94 -1.26 -19.20 10.39
CA SER A 94 -2.66 -18.81 10.56
C SER A 94 -2.88 -17.89 11.74
N PHE A 95 -3.94 -17.07 11.64
CA PHE A 95 -4.43 -16.23 12.73
C PHE A 95 -5.93 -16.42 12.94
N GLN A 96 -6.36 -16.36 14.20
CA GLN A 96 -7.75 -16.57 14.61
C GLN A 96 -8.66 -15.45 14.10
N LYS A 97 -9.85 -15.83 13.60
CA LYS A 97 -10.93 -14.92 13.19
C LYS A 97 -11.83 -14.57 14.39
N HIS A 98 -12.54 -13.44 14.27
CA HIS A 98 -13.52 -13.01 15.27
C HIS A 98 -14.73 -13.96 15.38
N ASP A 99 -15.19 -14.51 14.26
CA ASP A 99 -16.36 -15.38 14.14
C ASP A 99 -16.01 -16.89 14.17
N GLY A 100 -14.80 -17.22 14.59
CA GLY A 100 -14.30 -18.58 14.69
C GLY A 100 -13.50 -19.04 13.47
N GLY A 101 -12.76 -20.14 13.64
CA GLY A 101 -11.79 -20.60 12.64
C GLY A 101 -10.58 -19.68 12.53
N TYR A 102 -9.84 -19.86 11.45
CA TYR A 102 -8.57 -19.16 11.22
C TYR A 102 -8.46 -18.69 9.77
N LEU A 103 -7.70 -17.64 9.53
CA LEU A 103 -7.26 -17.25 8.18
C LEU A 103 -5.82 -17.70 7.96
N ARG A 104 -5.55 -18.17 6.75
CA ARG A 104 -4.18 -18.41 6.29
C ARG A 104 -3.38 -17.12 6.34
N PHE A 105 -2.18 -17.24 6.88
CA PHE A 105 -1.11 -16.25 6.83
C PHE A 105 0.09 -16.87 6.12
N SER A 106 0.78 -16.08 5.30
CA SER A 106 2.00 -16.54 4.65
C SER A 106 2.86 -15.35 4.22
N GLU A 107 4.16 -15.46 4.41
CA GLU A 107 5.17 -14.51 3.93
C GLU A 107 6.10 -15.10 2.86
N ASP A 108 5.76 -16.30 2.33
CA ASP A 108 6.54 -17.02 1.34
C ASP A 108 6.14 -16.77 -0.12
N GLY A 109 5.25 -15.77 -0.35
CA GLY A 109 4.75 -15.43 -1.67
C GLY A 109 3.54 -16.25 -2.12
N PHE A 110 2.87 -17.02 -1.24
CA PHE A 110 1.64 -17.75 -1.57
C PHE A 110 0.60 -16.84 -2.23
N PHE A 111 0.27 -15.71 -1.60
CA PHE A 111 -0.73 -14.77 -2.11
C PHE A 111 -0.29 -14.15 -3.44
N HIS A 112 0.97 -13.75 -3.56
CA HIS A 112 1.49 -13.19 -4.80
C HIS A 112 1.39 -14.17 -5.99
N LYS A 113 1.65 -15.46 -5.76
CA LYS A 113 1.57 -16.51 -6.80
C LYS A 113 0.13 -16.82 -7.20
N ALA A 114 -0.83 -16.64 -6.28
CA ALA A 114 -2.25 -16.91 -6.51
C ALA A 114 -3.00 -15.71 -7.14
N GLN A 115 -2.42 -14.51 -7.08
CA GLN A 115 -3.03 -13.31 -7.64
C GLN A 115 -2.75 -13.18 -9.14
N ILE A 116 -3.74 -12.66 -9.87
CA ILE A 116 -3.64 -12.25 -11.28
C ILE A 116 -3.71 -10.73 -11.36
N ALA A 117 -3.21 -10.18 -12.45
CA ALA A 117 -3.28 -8.76 -12.79
C ALA A 117 -4.20 -8.55 -13.98
N VAL A 118 -5.16 -7.64 -13.85
CA VAL A 118 -6.14 -7.31 -14.87
C VAL A 118 -5.93 -5.88 -15.32
N THR A 119 -5.66 -5.68 -16.62
CA THR A 119 -5.63 -4.36 -17.25
C THR A 119 -6.86 -4.23 -18.13
N TYR A 120 -7.65 -3.16 -17.94
CA TYR A 120 -8.93 -3.01 -18.61
C TYR A 120 -9.33 -1.55 -18.80
N ARG A 121 -10.24 -1.31 -19.76
CA ARG A 121 -10.92 -0.02 -19.94
C ARG A 121 -12.21 0.01 -19.13
N HIS A 122 -12.53 1.20 -18.61
CA HIS A 122 -13.77 1.46 -17.91
C HIS A 122 -14.33 2.85 -18.27
N ALA A 123 -15.64 3.04 -18.09
CA ALA A 123 -16.29 4.35 -18.20
C ALA A 123 -16.62 4.95 -16.82
N GLY A 124 -16.39 4.18 -15.75
CA GLY A 124 -16.74 4.59 -14.40
C GLY A 124 -15.85 5.75 -13.92
N GLU A 125 -16.50 6.72 -13.28
CA GLU A 125 -15.79 7.77 -12.56
C GLU A 125 -15.41 7.30 -11.15
N TRP A 126 -14.35 7.86 -10.62
CA TRP A 126 -13.98 7.67 -9.23
C TRP A 126 -14.85 8.56 -8.33
N HIS A 127 -15.66 7.94 -7.48
CA HIS A 127 -16.53 8.64 -6.53
C HIS A 127 -16.01 8.58 -5.08
N GLY A 128 -14.83 8.01 -4.86
CA GLY A 128 -14.18 7.95 -3.56
C GLY A 128 -13.39 9.22 -3.26
N ASN A 129 -12.83 9.29 -2.07
CA ASN A 129 -11.91 10.37 -1.70
C ASN A 129 -10.64 10.30 -2.56
N ILE A 130 -10.21 11.47 -3.03
CA ILE A 130 -8.92 11.65 -3.71
C ILE A 130 -7.93 12.22 -2.68
N PRO A 131 -6.67 11.74 -2.66
CA PRO A 131 -5.67 12.31 -1.75
C PRO A 131 -5.51 13.81 -1.95
N GLU A 132 -5.51 14.55 -0.86
CA GLU A 132 -5.34 16.00 -0.87
C GLU A 132 -3.93 16.37 -1.33
N ARG A 133 -3.84 17.35 -2.22
CA ARG A 133 -2.56 17.95 -2.61
C ARG A 133 -2.11 18.91 -1.53
N GLN A 134 -0.92 18.73 -1.02
CA GLN A 134 -0.36 19.51 0.09
C GLN A 134 1.06 20.00 -0.20
N GLY A 135 1.39 20.15 -1.48
CA GLY A 135 2.73 20.60 -1.90
C GLY A 135 3.07 22.03 -1.45
N ASP A 136 2.09 22.84 -1.17
CA ASP A 136 2.26 24.16 -0.56
C ASP A 136 2.88 24.07 0.85
N LYS A 137 2.58 23.03 1.61
CA LYS A 137 3.19 22.72 2.91
C LYS A 137 4.64 22.23 2.78
N LEU A 138 5.03 21.73 1.60
CA LEU A 138 6.34 21.15 1.30
C LEU A 138 7.17 22.05 0.37
N SER A 139 7.07 23.36 0.59
CA SER A 139 7.61 24.38 -0.32
C SER A 139 9.12 24.37 -0.45
N LYS A 140 9.85 23.99 0.62
CA LYS A 140 11.32 23.91 0.60
C LYS A 140 11.78 22.74 -0.25
N THR A 141 11.19 21.56 -0.03
CA THR A 141 11.49 20.35 -0.83
C THR A 141 11.15 20.58 -2.30
N ASN A 142 9.97 21.17 -2.59
CA ASN A 142 9.58 21.53 -3.94
C ASN A 142 10.57 22.51 -4.60
N ALA A 143 11.03 23.52 -3.87
CA ALA A 143 12.03 24.47 -4.36
C ALA A 143 13.39 23.81 -4.63
N MET A 144 13.82 22.88 -3.76
CA MET A 144 15.07 22.12 -3.95
C MET A 144 14.98 21.25 -5.20
N MET A 145 13.86 20.52 -5.39
CA MET A 145 13.64 19.67 -6.58
C MET A 145 13.57 20.50 -7.87
N ALA A 146 12.85 21.63 -7.87
CA ALA A 146 12.76 22.53 -9.01
C ALA A 146 14.11 23.13 -9.39
N ALA A 147 14.95 23.45 -8.38
CA ALA A 147 16.30 23.97 -8.59
C ALA A 147 17.35 22.86 -8.80
N LYS A 148 16.95 21.58 -8.83
CA LYS A 148 17.84 20.41 -8.97
C LYS A 148 18.97 20.39 -7.95
N LYS A 149 18.69 20.81 -6.71
CA LYS A 149 19.66 20.79 -5.61
C LYS A 149 19.72 19.39 -4.99
N PRO A 150 20.87 18.97 -4.46
CA PRO A 150 20.97 17.73 -3.70
C PRO A 150 19.86 17.65 -2.65
N LEU A 151 19.13 16.55 -2.60
CA LEU A 151 18.02 16.32 -1.69
C LEU A 151 18.20 14.99 -0.96
N LYS A 152 18.15 15.00 0.35
CA LYS A 152 18.21 13.80 1.19
C LYS A 152 16.81 13.44 1.69
N VAL A 153 16.28 12.33 1.22
CA VAL A 153 14.96 11.80 1.59
C VAL A 153 15.13 10.59 2.49
N LEU A 154 14.62 10.67 3.70
CA LEU A 154 14.61 9.56 4.67
C LEU A 154 13.22 8.93 4.73
N PHE A 155 13.15 7.61 4.57
CA PHE A 155 11.98 6.80 4.90
C PHE A 155 12.23 6.09 6.24
N TYR A 156 11.34 6.33 7.20
CA TYR A 156 11.40 5.70 8.51
C TYR A 156 10.04 5.13 8.87
N GLY A 157 9.95 3.82 9.09
CA GLY A 157 8.68 3.14 9.25
C GLY A 157 8.81 1.66 9.60
N ASP A 158 7.72 0.95 9.41
CA ASP A 158 7.59 -0.48 9.68
C ASP A 158 7.79 -1.36 8.44
N SER A 159 7.27 -2.59 8.48
CA SER A 159 7.38 -3.57 7.39
C SER A 159 6.78 -3.10 6.06
N ILE A 160 5.76 -2.25 6.07
CA ILE A 160 5.16 -1.71 4.85
C ILE A 160 6.16 -0.77 4.16
N THR A 161 6.88 0.04 4.94
CA THR A 161 7.93 0.94 4.43
C THR A 161 9.16 0.17 3.94
N VAL A 162 9.46 -0.98 4.55
CA VAL A 162 10.47 -1.93 4.01
C VAL A 162 10.04 -2.51 2.67
N GLY A 163 8.74 -2.61 2.41
CA GLY A 163 8.15 -3.26 1.24
C GLY A 163 7.75 -4.72 1.48
N GLY A 164 7.51 -5.10 2.74
CA GLY A 164 7.14 -6.47 3.13
C GLY A 164 6.04 -7.05 2.24
N ASN A 165 6.27 -8.23 1.67
CA ASN A 165 5.42 -8.97 0.73
C ASN A 165 5.17 -8.33 -0.65
N ALA A 166 5.79 -7.18 -0.99
CA ALA A 166 5.92 -6.80 -2.39
C ALA A 166 6.86 -7.78 -3.13
N SER A 167 6.63 -7.97 -4.43
CA SER A 167 7.38 -8.98 -5.20
C SER A 167 8.90 -8.75 -5.19
N GLY A 168 9.36 -7.51 -5.17
CA GLY A 168 10.78 -7.18 -5.04
C GLY A 168 11.38 -7.63 -3.70
N PHE A 169 10.67 -7.47 -2.59
CA PHE A 169 11.06 -7.96 -1.28
C PHE A 169 11.11 -9.51 -1.25
N LEU A 170 10.11 -10.14 -1.83
CA LEU A 170 10.03 -11.61 -1.95
C LEU A 170 11.06 -12.18 -2.93
N LYS A 171 11.71 -11.35 -3.73
CA LYS A 171 12.59 -11.76 -4.84
C LYS A 171 11.87 -12.64 -5.87
N LEU A 172 10.63 -12.33 -6.16
CA LEU A 172 9.77 -12.98 -7.13
C LEU A 172 9.46 -12.02 -8.30
N PRO A 173 9.24 -12.51 -9.53
CA PRO A 173 8.73 -11.66 -10.60
C PRO A 173 7.42 -10.97 -10.19
N PRO A 174 7.15 -9.74 -10.60
CA PRO A 174 7.94 -8.87 -11.48
C PRO A 174 9.01 -8.04 -10.76
N TYR A 175 9.38 -8.36 -9.53
CA TYR A 175 10.41 -7.68 -8.72
C TYR A 175 10.08 -6.20 -8.47
N LEU A 176 8.80 -5.89 -8.26
CA LEU A 176 8.36 -4.52 -8.00
C LEU A 176 9.06 -3.99 -6.73
N PRO A 177 9.75 -2.83 -6.81
CA PRO A 177 10.39 -2.22 -5.65
C PRO A 177 9.36 -1.78 -4.60
N CYS A 178 9.81 -1.48 -3.38
CA CYS A 178 8.95 -0.90 -2.36
C CYS A 178 8.44 0.49 -2.79
N PHE A 179 7.36 0.96 -2.14
CA PHE A 179 6.79 2.26 -2.50
C PHE A 179 7.78 3.42 -2.36
N ALA A 180 8.72 3.34 -1.42
CA ALA A 180 9.76 4.36 -1.22
C ALA A 180 10.65 4.53 -2.45
N GLU A 181 11.09 3.41 -3.02
CA GLU A 181 11.89 3.40 -4.25
C GLU A 181 11.08 3.90 -5.46
N LEU A 182 9.79 3.48 -5.56
CA LEU A 182 8.89 3.94 -6.62
C LEU A 182 8.67 5.46 -6.58
N VAL A 183 8.48 6.03 -5.38
CA VAL A 183 8.29 7.47 -5.19
C VAL A 183 9.54 8.24 -5.63
N VAL A 184 10.71 7.82 -5.15
CA VAL A 184 11.97 8.53 -5.48
C VAL A 184 12.31 8.39 -6.96
N ALA A 185 12.12 7.21 -7.55
CA ALA A 185 12.32 7.01 -8.99
C ALA A 185 11.39 7.90 -9.83
N GLU A 186 10.12 8.05 -9.42
CA GLU A 186 9.18 8.91 -10.13
C GLU A 186 9.54 10.41 -9.97
N TRP A 187 9.99 10.86 -8.78
CA TRP A 187 10.50 12.22 -8.59
C TRP A 187 11.72 12.50 -9.46
N LYS A 188 12.71 11.61 -9.48
CA LYS A 188 13.88 11.73 -10.36
C LYS A 188 13.47 11.92 -11.82
N LYS A 189 12.51 11.12 -12.29
CA LYS A 189 11.97 11.20 -13.63
C LYS A 189 11.20 12.51 -13.88
N GLN A 190 10.32 12.92 -12.96
CA GLN A 190 9.48 14.11 -13.13
C GLN A 190 10.29 15.41 -13.17
N TYR A 191 11.29 15.51 -12.27
CA TYR A 191 12.15 16.70 -12.18
C TYR A 191 13.40 16.63 -13.06
N GLY A 192 13.66 15.47 -13.66
CA GLY A 192 14.78 15.27 -14.60
C GLY A 192 16.15 15.48 -13.94
N TYR A 193 16.37 14.94 -12.71
CA TYR A 193 17.67 14.94 -12.05
C TYR A 193 17.82 13.74 -11.10
N GLU A 194 19.07 13.33 -10.85
CA GLU A 194 19.39 12.11 -10.12
C GLU A 194 19.83 12.34 -8.67
N ASP A 195 20.15 13.58 -8.30
CA ASP A 195 20.75 13.90 -6.98
C ASP A 195 19.69 13.96 -5.87
N ILE A 196 18.87 12.89 -5.80
CA ILE A 196 17.96 12.59 -4.70
C ILE A 196 18.51 11.35 -3.99
N ALA A 197 19.15 11.56 -2.85
CA ALA A 197 19.66 10.50 -2.00
C ALA A 197 18.50 9.89 -1.17
N MET A 198 18.15 8.63 -1.43
CA MET A 198 17.17 7.89 -0.65
C MET A 198 17.85 7.11 0.47
N ILE A 199 17.35 7.26 1.69
CA ILE A 199 17.74 6.49 2.86
C ILE A 199 16.48 5.81 3.39
N ASN A 200 16.48 4.48 3.50
CA ASN A 200 15.38 3.72 4.10
C ASN A 200 15.89 3.00 5.34
N THR A 201 15.47 3.47 6.52
CA THR A 201 15.85 2.91 7.82
C THR A 201 14.71 2.15 8.49
N ALA A 202 13.64 1.86 7.76
CA ALA A 202 12.49 1.10 8.24
C ALA A 202 12.86 -0.30 8.69
N VAL A 203 12.11 -0.85 9.66
CA VAL A 203 12.32 -2.21 10.18
C VAL A 203 10.98 -2.92 10.39
N GLY A 204 10.87 -4.13 9.86
CA GLY A 204 9.65 -4.95 9.98
C GLY A 204 9.23 -5.23 11.43
N GLY A 205 7.91 -5.25 11.68
CA GLY A 205 7.31 -5.55 12.98
C GLY A 205 7.44 -4.47 14.04
N LYS A 206 7.94 -3.27 13.70
CA LYS A 206 8.19 -2.19 14.65
C LYS A 206 7.01 -1.21 14.75
N ASN A 207 6.82 -0.65 15.95
CA ASN A 207 5.77 0.30 16.28
C ASN A 207 6.35 1.68 16.63
N SER A 208 5.49 2.63 16.99
CA SER A 208 5.89 4.00 17.30
C SER A 208 6.77 4.12 18.57
N PHE A 209 6.65 3.22 19.55
CA PHE A 209 7.52 3.21 20.72
C PHE A 209 8.97 2.87 20.35
N TRP A 210 9.14 1.80 19.56
CA TRP A 210 10.46 1.44 19.05
C TRP A 210 11.04 2.55 18.17
N ALA A 211 10.20 3.25 17.40
CA ALA A 211 10.65 4.38 16.60
C ALA A 211 11.25 5.50 17.46
N VAL A 212 10.66 5.78 18.61
CA VAL A 212 11.18 6.76 19.59
C VAL A 212 12.51 6.29 20.16
N GLU A 213 12.61 5.02 20.57
CA GLU A 213 13.86 4.44 21.14
C GLU A 213 15.04 4.49 20.17
N GLU A 214 14.80 4.24 18.89
CA GLU A 214 15.84 4.17 17.85
C GLU A 214 16.01 5.47 17.04
N ALA A 215 15.31 6.54 17.43
CA ALA A 215 15.22 7.79 16.65
C ALA A 215 16.60 8.39 16.35
N GLU A 216 17.49 8.43 17.34
CA GLU A 216 18.84 9.01 17.19
C GLU A 216 19.62 8.33 16.07
N LYS A 217 19.70 7.01 16.11
CA LYS A 217 20.47 6.21 15.16
C LYS A 217 19.84 6.15 13.76
N ARG A 218 18.52 6.05 13.69
CA ARG A 218 17.81 5.74 12.44
C ARG A 218 17.24 6.93 11.72
N MET A 219 17.18 8.07 12.38
CA MET A 219 16.56 9.26 11.85
C MET A 219 17.44 10.50 12.05
N VAL A 220 17.74 10.85 13.30
CA VAL A 220 18.47 12.08 13.65
C VAL A 220 19.86 12.10 13.04
N ALA A 221 20.63 11.00 13.13
CA ALA A 221 21.98 10.88 12.58
C ALA A 221 22.06 11.14 11.06
N HIS A 222 20.93 11.03 10.33
CA HIS A 222 20.90 11.26 8.88
C HIS A 222 20.65 12.71 8.51
N SER A 223 20.06 13.52 9.39
CA SER A 223 19.71 14.93 9.12
C SER A 223 19.08 15.13 7.73
N PRO A 224 17.87 14.54 7.47
CA PRO A 224 17.23 14.59 6.15
C PRO A 224 16.66 15.97 5.83
N ASP A 225 16.50 16.28 4.54
CA ASP A 225 15.77 17.45 4.07
C ASP A 225 14.26 17.17 4.03
N LEU A 226 13.87 15.95 3.64
CA LEU A 226 12.51 15.43 3.68
C LEU A 226 12.48 14.10 4.43
N MET A 227 11.60 13.98 5.42
CA MET A 227 11.32 12.74 6.11
C MET A 227 9.93 12.20 5.73
N ILE A 228 9.84 10.91 5.39
CA ILE A 228 8.58 10.20 5.19
C ILE A 228 8.45 9.18 6.31
N LEU A 229 7.46 9.40 7.19
CA LEU A 229 7.27 8.65 8.42
C LEU A 229 6.05 7.73 8.31
N GLY A 230 6.26 6.41 8.38
CA GLY A 230 5.23 5.40 8.13
C GLY A 230 5.16 4.35 9.23
N PHE A 231 4.72 4.73 10.44
CA PHE A 231 4.36 3.82 11.53
C PHE A 231 2.86 3.81 11.76
N GLY A 232 2.38 2.83 12.54
CA GLY A 232 0.99 2.74 12.96
C GLY A 232 0.38 1.37 12.75
N MET A 233 0.86 0.58 11.78
CA MET A 233 0.31 -0.76 11.53
C MET A 233 0.47 -1.66 12.76
N ASN A 234 1.59 -1.60 13.47
CA ASN A 234 1.87 -2.39 14.66
C ASN A 234 1.45 -1.69 15.97
N ASP A 235 0.80 -0.54 15.87
CA ASP A 235 0.29 0.26 16.99
C ASP A 235 -1.21 0.02 17.28
N GLY A 236 -1.81 -1.05 16.77
CA GLY A 236 -3.25 -1.29 16.89
C GLY A 236 -3.80 -1.30 18.33
N LYS A 237 -2.95 -1.59 19.33
CA LYS A 237 -3.30 -1.53 20.76
C LYS A 237 -2.84 -0.24 21.44
N THR A 238 -2.10 0.62 20.74
CA THR A 238 -1.62 1.91 21.27
C THR A 238 -2.78 2.90 21.31
N GLU A 239 -2.98 3.56 22.44
CA GLU A 239 -3.95 4.65 22.54
C GLU A 239 -3.62 5.78 21.56
N PRO A 240 -4.60 6.34 20.84
CA PRO A 240 -4.36 7.33 19.78
C PRO A 240 -3.53 8.54 20.24
N LYS A 241 -3.79 9.02 21.46
CA LYS A 241 -3.02 10.12 22.04
C LYS A 241 -1.54 9.76 22.26
N VAL A 242 -1.27 8.55 22.73
CA VAL A 242 0.10 8.06 22.96
C VAL A 242 0.83 7.90 21.62
N TYR A 243 0.15 7.34 20.61
CA TYR A 243 0.69 7.27 19.24
C TYR A 243 1.05 8.68 18.73
N ARG A 244 0.14 9.65 18.87
CA ARG A 244 0.39 11.05 18.48
C ARG A 244 1.61 11.64 19.20
N ASP A 245 1.74 11.40 20.50
CA ASP A 245 2.85 11.94 21.29
C ASP A 245 4.19 11.31 20.87
N ASN A 246 4.22 10.02 20.51
CA ASN A 246 5.38 9.37 19.90
C ASN A 246 5.76 10.00 18.55
N ILE A 247 4.78 10.25 17.67
CA ILE A 247 5.04 10.90 16.38
C ILE A 247 5.51 12.35 16.57
N ARG A 248 4.94 13.09 17.53
CA ARG A 248 5.42 14.45 17.90
C ARG A 248 6.88 14.43 18.31
N PHE A 249 7.27 13.49 19.16
CA PHE A 249 8.67 13.34 19.56
C PHE A 249 9.59 13.17 18.34
N LEU A 250 9.21 12.32 17.38
CA LEU A 250 10.01 12.10 16.16
C LEU A 250 10.12 13.37 15.29
N ILE A 251 9.06 14.15 15.17
CA ILE A 251 9.06 15.44 14.46
C ILE A 251 10.04 16.40 15.13
N GLU A 252 9.97 16.54 16.45
CA GLU A 252 10.81 17.46 17.22
C GLU A 252 12.28 17.01 17.19
N ALA A 253 12.52 15.69 17.30
CA ALA A 253 13.86 15.12 17.26
C ALA A 253 14.56 15.35 15.91
N VAL A 254 13.90 15.11 14.77
CA VAL A 254 14.53 15.37 13.47
C VAL A 254 14.77 16.86 13.25
N ARG A 255 13.89 17.72 13.73
CA ARG A 255 14.04 19.18 13.61
C ARG A 255 15.06 19.79 14.55
N SER A 256 15.49 19.07 15.58
CA SER A 256 16.61 19.51 16.43
C SER A 256 17.94 19.56 15.68
N VAL A 257 18.09 18.72 14.64
CA VAL A 257 19.30 18.66 13.79
C VAL A 257 19.12 19.32 12.43
N ASN A 258 17.90 19.34 11.89
CA ASN A 258 17.55 20.09 10.69
C ASN A 258 16.19 20.76 10.88
N LYS A 259 16.19 22.01 11.33
CA LYS A 259 14.97 22.81 11.58
C LYS A 259 14.11 23.00 10.31
N ASP A 260 14.70 22.85 9.15
CA ASP A 260 14.07 23.03 7.84
C ASP A 260 13.56 21.72 7.25
N CYS A 261 13.75 20.59 7.94
CA CYS A 261 13.23 19.30 7.52
C CYS A 261 11.71 19.34 7.35
N GLU A 262 11.25 19.05 6.13
CA GLU A 262 9.82 18.87 5.84
C GLU A 262 9.45 17.40 6.01
N ILE A 263 8.16 17.12 6.28
CA ILE A 263 7.74 15.79 6.71
C ILE A 263 6.45 15.39 6.00
N ILE A 264 6.39 14.16 5.51
CA ILE A 264 5.16 13.50 5.10
C ILE A 264 4.86 12.41 6.13
N LEU A 265 3.75 12.55 6.83
CA LEU A 265 3.22 11.53 7.74
C LEU A 265 2.30 10.60 6.94
N ILE A 266 2.55 9.29 6.96
CA ILE A 266 1.67 8.32 6.31
C ILE A 266 0.65 7.82 7.33
N ALA A 267 -0.64 8.12 7.14
CA ALA A 267 -1.69 7.44 7.86
C ALA A 267 -1.78 5.98 7.37
N PRO A 268 -1.72 4.97 8.27
CA PRO A 268 -1.56 3.59 7.85
C PRO A 268 -2.78 3.05 7.10
N MET A 269 -2.59 2.09 6.20
CA MET A 269 -3.68 1.27 5.70
C MET A 269 -4.33 0.48 6.85
N LEU A 270 -5.49 -0.13 6.60
CA LEU A 270 -6.17 -0.96 7.60
C LEU A 270 -5.68 -2.42 7.50
N PRO A 271 -5.45 -3.10 8.63
CA PRO A 271 -5.22 -4.54 8.64
C PRO A 271 -6.50 -5.31 8.29
N ASN A 272 -6.40 -6.63 8.14
CA ASN A 272 -7.58 -7.46 7.90
C ASN A 272 -8.53 -7.44 9.12
N LYS A 273 -9.75 -6.92 8.89
CA LYS A 273 -10.76 -6.74 9.93
C LYS A 273 -11.34 -8.06 10.49
N GLU A 274 -11.17 -9.18 9.79
CA GLU A 274 -11.67 -10.47 10.25
C GLU A 274 -10.84 -11.07 11.39
N LEU A 275 -9.60 -10.57 11.60
CA LEU A 275 -8.67 -11.11 12.58
C LEU A 275 -8.90 -10.52 13.97
N THR A 276 -8.81 -11.38 15.01
CA THR A 276 -8.81 -10.97 16.42
C THR A 276 -7.55 -10.21 16.81
N ARG A 277 -6.46 -10.43 16.07
CA ARG A 277 -5.16 -9.77 16.23
C ARG A 277 -4.92 -8.80 15.08
N PHE A 278 -4.16 -7.75 15.32
CA PHE A 278 -3.80 -6.66 14.40
C PHE A 278 -4.87 -5.59 14.22
N TRP A 279 -6.15 -5.93 14.09
CA TRP A 279 -7.21 -4.93 14.01
C TRP A 279 -7.34 -4.14 15.33
N GLY A 280 -7.35 -2.80 15.23
CA GLY A 280 -7.41 -1.95 16.41
C GLY A 280 -7.53 -0.45 16.09
N ASN A 281 -6.68 0.35 16.73
CA ASN A 281 -6.74 1.81 16.68
C ASN A 281 -6.18 2.43 15.39
N GLN A 282 -5.65 1.65 14.44
CA GLN A 282 -5.08 2.17 13.17
C GLN A 282 -6.03 3.15 12.46
N ARG A 283 -7.32 2.85 12.45
CA ARG A 283 -8.37 3.70 11.85
C ARG A 283 -8.50 5.08 12.48
N LEU A 284 -7.99 5.29 13.69
CA LEU A 284 -8.06 6.54 14.43
C LEU A 284 -6.83 7.42 14.23
N PHE A 285 -5.74 6.85 13.71
CA PHE A 285 -4.47 7.56 13.62
C PHE A 285 -4.45 8.66 12.56
N LEU A 286 -5.25 8.54 11.49
CA LEU A 286 -5.40 9.62 10.52
C LEU A 286 -5.76 10.95 11.20
N ARG A 287 -6.74 10.94 12.11
CA ARG A 287 -7.15 12.13 12.85
C ARG A 287 -6.00 12.68 13.69
N GLU A 288 -5.29 11.83 14.43
CA GLU A 288 -4.17 12.24 15.27
C GLU A 288 -3.03 12.84 14.45
N LEU A 289 -2.73 12.27 13.27
CA LEU A 289 -1.70 12.79 12.37
C LEU A 289 -2.13 14.12 11.73
N THR A 290 -3.40 14.27 11.36
CA THR A 290 -3.93 15.52 10.79
C THR A 290 -3.92 16.67 11.81
N GLU A 291 -4.35 16.38 13.05
CA GLU A 291 -4.27 17.34 14.16
C GLU A 291 -2.81 17.75 14.44
N LEU A 292 -1.90 16.80 14.44
CA LEU A 292 -0.48 17.06 14.65
C LEU A 292 0.12 17.89 13.52
N ALA A 293 -0.15 17.54 12.26
CA ALA A 293 0.33 18.27 11.10
C ALA A 293 -0.15 19.74 11.09
N SER A 294 -1.34 20.01 11.61
CA SER A 294 -1.86 21.40 11.71
C SER A 294 -1.10 22.28 12.71
N GLN A 295 -0.34 21.67 13.64
CA GLN A 295 0.41 22.38 14.68
C GLN A 295 1.82 22.77 14.24
N TYR A 296 2.31 22.23 13.14
CA TYR A 296 3.68 22.43 12.66
C TYR A 296 3.68 22.83 11.17
N PRO A 297 4.42 23.86 10.76
CA PRO A 297 4.63 24.14 9.33
C PRO A 297 5.45 23.03 8.68
N GLY A 298 5.32 22.87 7.37
CA GLY A 298 6.16 21.92 6.60
C GLY A 298 5.82 20.44 6.88
N ILE A 299 4.56 20.13 7.24
CA ILE A 299 4.09 18.76 7.43
C ILE A 299 2.85 18.51 6.60
N ALA A 300 2.91 17.47 5.76
CA ALA A 300 1.80 16.94 4.98
C ALA A 300 1.39 15.56 5.48
N VAL A 301 0.15 15.13 5.20
CA VAL A 301 -0.38 13.81 5.57
C VAL A 301 -0.78 13.04 4.31
N ALA A 302 -0.12 11.92 4.06
CA ALA A 302 -0.49 10.96 3.03
C ALA A 302 -1.53 9.97 3.59
N ASP A 303 -2.79 10.14 3.19
CA ASP A 303 -3.93 9.42 3.77
C ASP A 303 -4.16 8.07 3.11
N MET A 304 -3.44 7.03 3.55
CA MET A 304 -3.69 5.65 3.13
C MET A 304 -4.86 5.01 3.88
N THR A 305 -5.25 5.52 5.05
CA THR A 305 -6.40 5.00 5.80
C THR A 305 -7.70 5.17 5.01
N THR A 306 -7.96 6.39 4.53
CA THR A 306 -9.15 6.66 3.71
C THR A 306 -9.04 5.97 2.36
N MET A 307 -7.89 6.06 1.68
CA MET A 307 -7.71 5.42 0.37
C MET A 307 -7.97 3.91 0.44
N HIS A 308 -7.38 3.21 1.41
CA HIS A 308 -7.61 1.77 1.57
C HIS A 308 -9.06 1.45 1.94
N SER A 309 -9.71 2.30 2.75
CA SER A 309 -11.14 2.16 3.08
C SER A 309 -12.04 2.29 1.84
N GLU A 310 -11.72 3.22 0.91
CA GLU A 310 -12.44 3.37 -0.35
C GLU A 310 -12.25 2.15 -1.27
N LEU A 311 -11.04 1.63 -1.36
CA LEU A 311 -10.76 0.41 -2.12
C LEU A 311 -11.52 -0.79 -1.55
N LEU A 312 -11.57 -0.95 -0.23
CA LEU A 312 -12.29 -2.05 0.46
C LEU A 312 -13.82 -2.01 0.29
N LYS A 313 -14.40 -0.92 -0.17
CA LYS A 313 -15.82 -0.88 -0.56
C LYS A 313 -16.10 -1.65 -1.85
N ARG A 314 -15.10 -1.89 -2.66
CA ARG A 314 -15.22 -2.45 -4.02
C ARG A 314 -14.39 -3.71 -4.25
N LYS A 315 -13.32 -3.89 -3.48
CA LYS A 315 -12.35 -4.97 -3.61
C LYS A 315 -12.29 -5.82 -2.34
N ALA A 316 -12.05 -7.10 -2.51
CA ALA A 316 -11.73 -7.97 -1.38
C ALA A 316 -10.36 -7.61 -0.80
N PHE A 317 -10.19 -7.85 0.51
CA PHE A 317 -8.88 -7.67 1.16
C PHE A 317 -7.79 -8.55 0.50
N LEU A 318 -8.17 -9.76 0.07
CA LEU A 318 -7.28 -10.71 -0.60
C LEU A 318 -6.72 -10.21 -1.95
N ASP A 319 -7.40 -9.27 -2.60
CA ASP A 319 -6.91 -8.65 -3.84
C ASP A 319 -5.75 -7.68 -3.62
N MET A 320 -5.58 -7.21 -2.39
CA MET A 320 -4.67 -6.10 -2.07
C MET A 320 -3.58 -6.46 -1.09
N THR A 321 -3.60 -7.68 -0.56
CA THR A 321 -2.66 -8.12 0.48
C THR A 321 -1.62 -9.09 -0.06
N GLY A 322 -0.41 -9.00 0.50
CA GLY A 322 0.65 -9.96 0.27
C GLY A 322 0.74 -11.08 1.32
N ASN A 323 0.06 -10.95 2.47
CA ASN A 323 0.12 -11.94 3.56
C ASN A 323 -1.23 -12.24 4.24
N ASN A 324 -2.33 -11.65 3.77
CA ASN A 324 -3.70 -11.75 4.31
C ASN A 324 -3.89 -11.13 5.72
N VAL A 325 -2.96 -10.34 6.18
CA VAL A 325 -3.01 -9.74 7.54
C VAL A 325 -2.85 -8.23 7.48
N ASN A 326 -1.69 -7.75 7.05
CA ASN A 326 -1.32 -6.35 7.20
C ASN A 326 -0.25 -5.86 6.21
N HIS A 327 0.21 -6.68 5.27
CA HIS A 327 1.18 -6.27 4.26
C HIS A 327 0.51 -6.06 2.89
N THR A 328 1.03 -5.11 2.15
CA THR A 328 0.60 -4.82 0.78
C THR A 328 1.09 -5.90 -0.19
N ASN A 329 0.31 -6.13 -1.26
CA ASN A 329 0.86 -6.73 -2.49
C ASN A 329 1.37 -5.63 -3.44
N ASP A 330 1.80 -6.00 -4.65
CA ASP A 330 2.32 -5.05 -5.64
C ASP A 330 1.29 -3.96 -6.03
N TYR A 331 0.02 -4.32 -6.12
CA TYR A 331 -1.04 -3.36 -6.44
C TYR A 331 -1.17 -2.28 -5.36
N LEU A 332 -1.33 -2.66 -4.10
CA LEU A 332 -1.48 -1.71 -3.01
C LEU A 332 -0.16 -0.96 -2.71
N THR A 333 1.00 -1.57 -2.95
CA THR A 333 2.31 -0.89 -2.91
C THR A 333 2.37 0.26 -3.90
N ARG A 334 1.85 0.09 -5.12
CA ARG A 334 1.73 1.17 -6.11
C ARG A 334 0.76 2.26 -5.67
N VAL A 335 -0.36 1.88 -5.04
CA VAL A 335 -1.31 2.86 -4.49
C VAL A 335 -0.66 3.71 -3.39
N TYR A 336 0.17 3.13 -2.50
CA TYR A 336 0.97 3.90 -1.54
C TYR A 336 1.83 4.97 -2.24
N ALA A 337 2.56 4.58 -3.28
CA ALA A 337 3.36 5.52 -4.04
C ALA A 337 2.49 6.61 -4.70
N GLN A 338 1.33 6.23 -5.27
CA GLN A 338 0.39 7.18 -5.89
C GLN A 338 -0.13 8.21 -4.91
N VAL A 339 -0.50 7.79 -3.68
CA VAL A 339 -0.99 8.67 -2.61
C VAL A 339 0.09 9.65 -2.18
N ILE A 340 1.32 9.18 -1.92
CA ILE A 340 2.45 10.05 -1.54
C ILE A 340 2.77 11.06 -2.65
N LEU A 341 2.82 10.62 -3.91
CA LEU A 341 3.07 11.47 -5.06
C LEU A 341 1.95 12.50 -5.29
N GLU A 342 0.69 12.18 -4.97
CA GLU A 342 -0.40 13.14 -5.07
C GLU A 342 -0.37 14.14 -3.91
N THR A 343 -0.11 13.68 -2.68
CA THR A 343 0.07 14.55 -1.49
C THR A 343 1.20 15.56 -1.71
N PHE A 344 2.27 15.17 -2.40
CA PHE A 344 3.42 16.03 -2.66
C PHE A 344 3.15 17.14 -3.71
N LYS A 345 2.14 17.02 -4.53
CA LYS A 345 1.73 18.08 -5.48
C LYS A 345 1.06 19.23 -4.72
#